data_f59be64bc83dd290c321b646f06e6b1e
#
_entry.id   f59be64bc83dd290c321b646f06e6b1e
#
_cell.length_a   1.000
_cell.length_b   1.000
_cell.length_c   1.000
_cell.angle_alpha   90.00
_cell.angle_beta   90.00
_cell.angle_gamma   90.00
#
_symmetry.space_group_name_H-M   'P 1'
#
loop_
_entity.id
_entity.type
_entity.pdbx_description
1 polymer ?
#
loop_
_entity_poly.entity_id
_entity_poly.type
_entity_poly.pdbx_seq_one_letter_code
_entity_poly.pdbx_strand_id
1 'polypeptide(L)'
;MPRLIDVSSLQPLPPAVSLRAGDLLLVRATGGAVVAGEVAVEALGAFTAAALAPDGSVLAAMGGPDAVLFLARAPGRARIEVVRGDPWQGPRQAVGIDITVEA
;
A
#
# COMPACT_ATOMS: atom_id res chain seq x y z
N MET A 1 16.46 -4.55 10.48
CA MET A 1 15.20 -5.32 10.56
C MET A 1 14.13 -4.63 9.74
N PRO A 2 13.44 -5.35 8.86
CA PRO A 2 12.34 -4.76 8.08
C PRO A 2 11.23 -4.25 8.99
N ARG A 3 10.58 -3.17 8.57
CA ARG A 3 9.46 -2.58 9.30
C ARG A 3 8.22 -2.60 8.44
N LEU A 4 7.07 -2.75 9.07
CA LEU A 4 5.78 -2.53 8.42
C LEU A 4 5.28 -1.15 8.84
N ILE A 5 5.16 -0.25 7.88
CA ILE A 5 4.71 1.11 8.13
C ILE A 5 3.28 1.22 7.61
N ASP A 6 2.34 1.44 8.51
CA ASP A 6 0.92 1.52 8.19
C ASP A 6 0.48 2.99 8.28
N VAL A 7 0.11 3.56 7.14
CA VAL A 7 -0.37 4.94 7.07
C VAL A 7 -1.88 5.03 7.00
N SER A 8 -2.58 3.91 7.17
CA SER A 8 -4.04 3.87 7.01
C SER A 8 -4.80 4.70 8.03
N SER A 9 -4.19 4.98 9.20
CA SER A 9 -4.83 5.82 10.22
C SER A 9 -4.71 7.32 9.93
N LEU A 10 -3.90 7.72 8.96
CA LEU A 10 -3.68 9.13 8.65
C LEU A 10 -4.75 9.67 7.69
N GLN A 11 -5.35 10.80 8.07
CA GLN A 11 -6.36 11.48 7.27
C GLN A 11 -6.05 12.99 7.25
N PRO A 12 -5.65 13.55 6.12
CA PRO A 12 -5.39 12.90 4.82
C PRO A 12 -4.10 12.10 4.81
N LEU A 13 -3.90 11.32 3.75
CA LEU A 13 -2.64 10.61 3.57
C LEU A 13 -1.49 11.61 3.43
N PRO A 14 -0.30 11.28 3.97
CA PRO A 14 0.84 12.17 3.85
C PRO A 14 1.26 12.31 2.38
N PRO A 15 1.69 13.52 1.95
CA PRO A 15 2.15 13.71 0.58
C PRO A 15 3.52 13.10 0.30
N ALA A 16 4.28 12.79 1.35
CA ALA A 16 5.60 12.22 1.23
C ALA A 16 5.89 11.30 2.40
N VAL A 17 6.60 10.21 2.14
CA VAL A 17 6.98 9.22 3.16
C VAL A 17 8.44 8.85 2.95
N SER A 18 9.19 8.75 4.04
CA SER A 18 10.57 8.26 4.02
C SER A 18 10.62 6.84 4.56
N LEU A 19 11.20 5.94 3.78
CA LEU A 19 11.34 4.53 4.12
C LEU A 19 12.81 4.15 4.13
N ARG A 20 13.11 3.02 4.73
CA ARG A 20 14.42 2.36 4.61
C ARG A 20 14.28 1.14 3.70
N ALA A 21 15.37 0.78 3.03
CA ALA A 21 15.37 -0.44 2.22
C ALA A 21 14.94 -1.63 3.09
N GLY A 22 14.00 -2.40 2.59
CA GLY A 22 13.40 -3.53 3.32
C GLY A 22 12.08 -3.21 3.99
N ASP A 23 11.70 -1.94 4.13
CA ASP A 23 10.43 -1.56 4.74
C ASP A 23 9.26 -1.93 3.84
N LEU A 24 8.13 -2.27 4.48
CA LEU A 24 6.84 -2.45 3.81
C LEU A 24 5.95 -1.27 4.16
N LEU A 25 5.29 -0.71 3.16
CA LEU A 25 4.31 0.37 3.36
C LEU A 25 2.92 -0.18 3.08
N LEU A 26 2.05 -0.10 4.07
CA LEU A 26 0.65 -0.53 3.96
C LEU A 26 -0.24 0.71 3.84
N VAL A 27 -1.04 0.75 2.78
CA VAL A 27 -1.99 1.83 2.55
C VAL A 27 -3.38 1.22 2.40
N ARG A 28 -4.36 1.74 3.13
CA ARG A 28 -5.76 1.32 2.96
C ARG A 28 -6.32 1.96 1.70
N ALA A 29 -6.43 1.16 0.66
CA ALA A 29 -6.86 1.60 -0.66
C ALA A 29 -7.39 0.42 -1.45
N THR A 30 -8.12 0.68 -2.52
CA THR A 30 -8.66 -0.36 -3.38
C THR A 30 -7.71 -0.75 -4.49
N GLY A 31 -6.68 0.06 -4.74
CA GLY A 31 -5.65 -0.23 -5.72
C GLY A 31 -4.50 0.75 -5.62
N GLY A 32 -3.41 0.43 -6.26
CA GLY A 32 -2.25 1.30 -6.29
C GLY A 32 -1.16 0.81 -7.22
N ALA A 33 -0.27 1.70 -7.59
CA ALA A 33 0.82 1.40 -8.50
C ALA A 33 2.01 2.30 -8.22
N VAL A 34 3.20 1.85 -8.63
CA VAL A 34 4.39 2.69 -8.67
C VAL A 34 4.38 3.37 -10.04
N VAL A 35 4.30 4.70 -10.05
CA VAL A 35 4.24 5.48 -11.29
C VAL A 35 5.60 6.02 -11.70
N ALA A 36 6.57 6.04 -10.79
CA ALA A 36 7.95 6.40 -11.08
C ALA A 36 8.86 5.78 -10.03
N GLY A 37 10.07 5.38 -10.41
CA GLY A 37 11.06 4.86 -9.48
C GLY A 37 10.89 3.39 -9.13
N GLU A 38 10.56 2.55 -10.09
CA GLU A 38 10.34 1.10 -9.87
C GLU A 38 11.56 0.36 -9.34
N VAL A 39 12.74 0.93 -9.50
CA VAL A 39 13.97 0.36 -8.93
C VAL A 39 13.98 0.51 -7.42
N ALA A 40 13.45 1.61 -6.90
CA ALA A 40 13.45 1.88 -5.46
C ALA A 40 12.28 1.24 -4.73
N VAL A 41 11.10 1.18 -5.35
CA VAL A 41 9.87 0.70 -4.72
C VAL A 41 9.14 -0.26 -5.66
N GLU A 42 8.66 -1.36 -5.09
CA GLU A 42 7.86 -2.36 -5.82
C GLU A 42 6.47 -2.43 -5.23
N ALA A 43 5.45 -2.40 -6.09
CA ALA A 43 4.08 -2.65 -5.67
C ALA A 43 3.88 -4.17 -5.57
N LEU A 44 3.51 -4.64 -4.38
CA LEU A 44 3.24 -6.07 -4.17
C LEU A 44 1.80 -6.45 -4.53
N GLY A 45 0.96 -5.46 -4.77
CA GLY A 45 -0.41 -5.67 -5.19
C GLY A 45 -1.42 -5.22 -4.16
N ALA A 46 -2.69 -5.43 -4.51
CA ALA A 46 -3.81 -5.13 -3.65
C ALA A 46 -4.32 -6.43 -3.01
N PHE A 47 -4.74 -6.34 -1.75
CA PHE A 47 -5.11 -7.52 -0.96
C PHE A 47 -6.46 -7.32 -0.29
N THR A 48 -7.20 -8.39 -0.14
CA THR A 48 -8.39 -8.45 0.70
C THR A 48 -8.04 -9.28 1.93
N ALA A 49 -8.35 -8.75 3.11
CA ALA A 49 -8.09 -9.49 4.34
C ALA A 49 -8.98 -10.72 4.43
N ALA A 50 -8.40 -11.82 4.87
CA ALA A 50 -9.12 -13.06 5.16
C ALA A 50 -8.85 -13.45 6.60
N ALA A 51 -9.75 -14.21 7.18
CA ALA A 51 -9.62 -14.68 8.54
C ALA A 51 -9.24 -16.16 8.57
N LEU A 52 -8.61 -16.57 9.65
CA LEU A 52 -8.25 -17.98 9.87
C LEU A 52 -9.24 -18.59 10.84
N ALA A 53 -9.84 -19.72 10.46
CA ALA A 53 -10.73 -20.48 11.33
C ALA A 53 -9.92 -21.25 12.38
N PRO A 54 -10.56 -21.66 13.50
CA PRO A 54 -9.84 -22.39 14.55
C PRO A 54 -9.22 -23.71 14.09
N ASP A 55 -9.74 -24.34 13.04
CA ASP A 55 -9.20 -25.57 12.50
C ASP A 55 -8.02 -25.36 11.55
N GLY A 56 -7.61 -24.10 11.34
CA GLY A 56 -6.51 -23.77 10.45
C GLY A 56 -6.92 -23.46 9.01
N SER A 57 -8.19 -23.59 8.67
CA SER A 57 -8.65 -23.25 7.32
C SER A 57 -8.77 -21.74 7.15
N VAL A 58 -8.56 -21.28 5.91
CA VAL A 58 -8.68 -19.85 5.58
C VAL A 58 -10.14 -19.61 5.15
N LEU A 59 -10.78 -18.67 5.84
CA LEU A 59 -12.13 -18.25 5.48
C LEU A 59 -12.06 -17.35 4.25
N ALA A 60 -13.01 -17.55 3.33
CA ALA A 60 -13.04 -16.75 2.11
C ALA A 60 -13.17 -15.28 2.42
N ALA A 61 -12.34 -14.46 1.75
CA ALA A 61 -12.44 -13.03 1.85
C ALA A 61 -13.72 -12.55 1.17
N MET A 62 -14.37 -11.56 1.78
CA MET A 62 -15.58 -10.97 1.23
C MET A 62 -15.31 -9.53 0.80
N GLY A 63 -15.75 -9.17 -0.40
CA GLY A 63 -15.55 -7.83 -0.93
C GLY A 63 -14.30 -7.69 -1.77
N GLY A 64 -14.06 -6.50 -2.26
CA GLY A 64 -12.89 -6.17 -3.06
C GLY A 64 -11.65 -5.89 -2.22
N PRO A 65 -10.50 -5.66 -2.87
CA PRO A 65 -9.28 -5.30 -2.17
C PRO A 65 -9.45 -4.03 -1.33
N ASP A 66 -8.87 -4.03 -0.14
CA ASP A 66 -8.97 -2.92 0.80
C ASP A 66 -7.61 -2.44 1.31
N ALA A 67 -6.52 -3.07 0.88
CA ALA A 67 -5.18 -2.70 1.29
C ALA A 67 -4.19 -2.92 0.16
N VAL A 68 -3.20 -2.04 0.06
CA VAL A 68 -2.12 -2.15 -0.93
C VAL A 68 -0.79 -2.14 -0.19
N LEU A 69 0.12 -3.01 -0.59
CA LEU A 69 1.46 -3.10 -0.02
C LEU A 69 2.50 -2.67 -1.04
N PHE A 70 3.47 -1.90 -0.57
CA PHE A 70 4.65 -1.50 -1.34
C PHE A 70 5.91 -1.92 -0.58
N LEU A 71 6.90 -2.43 -1.31
CA LEU A 71 8.18 -2.83 -0.75
C LEU A 71 9.25 -1.81 -1.15
N ALA A 72 9.95 -1.24 -0.16
CA ALA A 72 11.12 -0.41 -0.40
C ALA A 72 12.32 -1.33 -0.69
N ARG A 73 12.83 -1.30 -1.92
CA ARG A 73 13.86 -2.24 -2.39
C ARG A 73 15.26 -1.67 -2.33
N ALA A 74 15.44 -0.45 -2.80
CA ALA A 74 16.77 0.15 -2.93
C ALA A 74 16.69 1.64 -2.66
N PRO A 75 17.80 2.26 -2.21
CA PRO A 75 17.83 3.71 -2.02
C PRO A 75 17.48 4.46 -3.31
N GLY A 76 16.72 5.51 -3.16
CA GLY A 76 16.28 6.32 -4.30
C GLY A 76 14.94 6.98 -4.03
N ARG A 77 14.39 7.56 -5.07
CA ARG A 77 13.08 8.22 -5.01
C ARG A 77 12.10 7.49 -5.89
N ALA A 78 10.85 7.48 -5.43
CA ALA A 78 9.75 6.88 -6.17
C ALA A 78 8.50 7.72 -5.97
N ARG A 79 7.53 7.52 -6.85
CA ARG A 79 6.20 8.06 -6.68
C ARG A 79 5.21 6.94 -6.83
N ILE A 80 4.31 6.84 -5.87
CA ILE A 80 3.21 5.89 -5.93
C ILE A 80 1.89 6.63 -6.06
N GLU A 81 0.91 5.99 -6.64
CA GLU A 81 -0.48 6.45 -6.62
C GLU A 81 -1.34 5.34 -6.04
N VAL A 82 -2.24 5.72 -5.15
CA VAL A 82 -3.22 4.81 -4.57
C VAL A 82 -4.61 5.31 -4.93
N VAL A 83 -5.52 4.36 -5.17
CA VAL A 83 -6.90 4.66 -5.53
C VAL A 83 -7.77 4.35 -4.33
N ARG A 84 -8.48 5.36 -3.86
CA ARG A 84 -9.40 5.25 -2.72
C ARG A 84 -10.81 5.55 -3.19
N GLY A 85 -11.78 5.04 -2.44
CA GLY A 85 -13.18 5.28 -2.68
C GLY A 85 -13.92 4.05 -3.16
N ASP A 86 -15.21 4.05 -2.94
CA ASP A 86 -16.11 3.00 -3.38
C ASP A 86 -16.55 3.30 -4.81
N PRO A 87 -16.31 2.41 -5.78
CA PRO A 87 -16.72 2.65 -7.16
C PRO A 87 -18.26 2.77 -7.31
N TRP A 88 -19.00 2.31 -6.31
CA TRP A 88 -20.47 2.37 -6.34
C TRP A 88 -21.04 3.62 -5.67
N GLN A 89 -20.24 4.37 -4.89
CA GLN A 89 -20.72 5.49 -4.09
C GLN A 89 -20.11 6.83 -4.46
N GLY A 90 -19.36 6.91 -5.54
CA GLY A 90 -18.82 8.18 -5.97
C GLY A 90 -17.55 8.04 -6.79
N PRO A 91 -16.95 9.16 -7.21
CA PRO A 91 -15.73 9.12 -8.00
C PRO A 91 -14.58 8.56 -7.19
N ARG A 92 -13.75 7.74 -7.84
CA ARG A 92 -12.50 7.25 -7.28
C ARG A 92 -11.54 8.42 -7.13
N GLN A 93 -10.83 8.45 -6.02
CA GLN A 93 -9.79 9.43 -5.78
C GLN A 93 -8.42 8.77 -5.92
N ALA A 94 -7.61 9.30 -6.82
CA ALA A 94 -6.21 8.92 -6.93
C ALA A 94 -5.38 9.87 -6.07
N VAL A 95 -4.57 9.32 -5.18
CA VAL A 95 -3.71 10.10 -4.29
C VAL A 95 -2.28 9.73 -4.59
N GLY A 96 -1.45 10.74 -4.90
CA GLY A 96 -0.03 10.54 -5.13
C GLY A 96 0.78 10.72 -3.86
N ILE A 97 1.75 9.86 -3.64
CA ILE A 97 2.67 9.94 -2.50
C ILE A 97 4.09 9.84 -3.02
N ASP A 98 4.93 10.81 -2.64
CA ASP A 98 6.35 10.77 -2.96
C ASP A 98 7.07 9.92 -1.91
N ILE A 99 7.89 8.99 -2.38
CA ILE A 99 8.62 8.08 -1.50
C ILE A 99 10.12 8.36 -1.64
N THR A 100 10.79 8.48 -0.51
CA THR A 100 12.25 8.48 -0.45
C THR A 100 12.67 7.22 0.29
N VAL A 101 13.52 6.41 -0.35
CA VAL A 101 14.08 5.21 0.28
C VAL A 101 15.52 5.50 0.64
N GLU A 102 15.84 5.34 1.91
CA GLU A 102 17.18 5.51 2.45
C GLU A 102 17.85 4.14 2.65
N ALA A 103 19.15 4.16 2.62
CA ALA A 103 19.94 2.95 2.81
C ALA A 103 19.80 2.38 4.22
#